data_f1a81e1b26c285de6a338d83191151b2
#
_entry.id   f1a81e1b26c285de6a338d83191151b2
#
_cell.length_a   1.000
_cell.length_b   1.000
_cell.length_c   1.000
_cell.angle_alpha   90.00
_cell.angle_beta   90.00
_cell.angle_gamma   90.00
#
_symmetry.space_group_name_H-M   'P 1'
#
loop_
_entity.id
_entity.type
_entity.pdbx_description
1 polymer ?
#
loop_
_entity_poly.entity_id
_entity_poly.type
_entity_poly.pdbx_seq_one_letter_code
_entity_poly.pdbx_strand_id
1 'polypeptide(L)'
;TPQPALQHEIFPANAVNNMIEAIRRAKETNNFMQTSADYTFDARSLRDSSLREVYVLVVGETSRALNWQLNGYARETNPLLSQEPNVTFFGKSISESNTTHKSVPMLMSALSAENFNEINGSKSIITAMKEAGFHTHFFSNQAPNRSYTEFFGAEADDVRYTQLAAVEHPFDHEMVKWVKKELQDNRHAKEFFVLHTYG
;
A
#
# COMPACT_ATOMS: atom_id res chain seq x y z
N THR A 1 -21.90 -6.74 -26.20
CA THR A 1 -22.81 -5.64 -26.61
C THR A 1 -22.00 -4.36 -26.71
N PRO A 2 -21.94 -3.69 -27.88
CA PRO A 2 -21.07 -2.52 -28.10
C PRO A 2 -21.78 -1.23 -27.69
N GLN A 3 -21.87 -0.92 -26.39
CA GLN A 3 -22.48 0.33 -25.93
C GLN A 3 -21.66 1.19 -24.93
N PRO A 4 -20.46 0.84 -24.48
CA PRO A 4 -19.72 1.75 -23.59
C PRO A 4 -19.10 2.96 -24.29
N ALA A 5 -18.76 2.86 -25.58
CA ALA A 5 -17.99 3.89 -26.28
C ALA A 5 -18.72 5.25 -26.40
N LEU A 6 -20.01 5.25 -26.71
CA LEU A 6 -20.77 6.47 -26.90
C LEU A 6 -20.92 7.33 -25.61
N GLN A 7 -20.95 6.69 -24.44
CA GLN A 7 -21.12 7.39 -23.16
C GLN A 7 -19.82 7.99 -22.63
N HIS A 8 -18.66 7.47 -23.06
CA HIS A 8 -17.37 7.90 -22.56
C HIS A 8 -16.58 8.80 -23.53
N GLU A 9 -16.93 8.82 -24.80
CA GLU A 9 -16.16 9.51 -25.83
C GLU A 9 -16.85 10.75 -26.41
N ILE A 10 -18.18 10.92 -26.27
CA ILE A 10 -18.90 12.04 -26.87
C ILE A 10 -19.21 13.14 -25.84
N PHE A 11 -18.62 14.33 -26.04
CA PHE A 11 -18.97 15.53 -25.30
C PHE A 11 -20.36 16.04 -25.74
N PRO A 12 -21.27 16.48 -24.80
CA PRO A 12 -21.07 16.61 -23.35
C PRO A 12 -21.48 15.37 -22.52
N ALA A 13 -21.92 14.28 -23.14
CA ALA A 13 -22.41 13.08 -22.44
C ALA A 13 -21.31 12.45 -21.56
N ASN A 14 -20.07 12.43 -22.03
CA ASN A 14 -18.92 11.94 -21.26
C ASN A 14 -18.69 12.75 -19.97
N ALA A 15 -18.87 14.09 -20.02
CA ALA A 15 -18.68 14.93 -18.84
C ALA A 15 -19.73 14.63 -17.75
N VAL A 16 -20.99 14.44 -18.15
CA VAL A 16 -22.07 14.07 -17.24
C VAL A 16 -21.84 12.68 -16.64
N ASN A 17 -21.51 11.69 -17.46
CA ASN A 17 -21.22 10.34 -16.99
C ASN A 17 -20.01 10.29 -16.07
N ASN A 18 -18.92 11.00 -16.41
CA ASN A 18 -17.74 11.08 -15.55
C ASN A 18 -18.04 11.74 -14.20
N MET A 19 -18.93 12.75 -14.20
CA MET A 19 -19.37 13.39 -12.95
C MET A 19 -20.20 12.42 -12.09
N ILE A 20 -21.14 11.69 -12.70
CA ILE A 20 -21.94 10.68 -11.99
C ILE A 20 -21.04 9.58 -11.41
N GLU A 21 -20.11 9.07 -12.21
CA GLU A 21 -19.15 8.07 -11.76
C GLU A 21 -18.23 8.60 -10.65
N ALA A 22 -17.80 9.86 -10.72
CA ALA A 22 -16.99 10.48 -9.66
C ALA A 22 -17.78 10.61 -8.35
N ILE A 23 -19.05 11.01 -8.42
CA ILE A 23 -19.94 11.09 -7.23
C ILE A 23 -20.17 9.69 -6.65
N ARG A 24 -20.44 8.69 -7.50
CA ARG A 24 -20.63 7.32 -7.07
C ARG A 24 -19.39 6.78 -6.35
N ARG A 25 -18.22 6.93 -6.97
CA ARG A 25 -16.94 6.51 -6.37
C ARG A 25 -16.65 7.23 -5.06
N ALA A 26 -16.89 8.55 -5.01
CA ALA A 26 -16.71 9.29 -3.77
C ALA A 26 -17.63 8.79 -2.64
N LYS A 27 -18.87 8.41 -2.96
CA LYS A 27 -19.81 7.84 -2.00
C LYS A 27 -19.38 6.44 -1.55
N GLU A 28 -18.99 5.57 -2.48
CA GLU A 28 -18.47 4.22 -2.18
C GLU A 28 -17.23 4.32 -1.30
N THR A 29 -16.30 5.20 -1.66
CA THR A 29 -15.06 5.45 -0.91
C THR A 29 -15.33 5.97 0.50
N ASN A 30 -16.28 6.90 0.66
CA ASN A 30 -16.65 7.41 1.99
C ASN A 30 -17.30 6.33 2.88
N ASN A 31 -17.91 5.32 2.30
CA ASN A 31 -18.55 4.22 3.04
C ASN A 31 -17.60 3.04 3.27
N PHE A 32 -16.37 3.07 2.75
CA PHE A 32 -15.42 1.95 2.81
C PHE A 32 -15.25 1.36 4.22
N MET A 33 -15.06 2.22 5.21
CA MET A 33 -14.88 1.77 6.61
C MET A 33 -16.10 1.00 7.15
N GLN A 34 -17.30 1.30 6.64
CA GLN A 34 -18.54 0.62 7.03
C GLN A 34 -18.74 -0.67 6.26
N THR A 35 -18.52 -0.65 4.94
CA THR A 35 -18.73 -1.81 4.06
C THR A 35 -17.73 -2.94 4.29
N SER A 36 -16.52 -2.60 4.78
CA SER A 36 -15.48 -3.57 5.12
C SER A 36 -15.38 -3.91 6.60
N ALA A 37 -16.32 -3.40 7.45
CA ALA A 37 -16.21 -3.53 8.90
C ALA A 37 -16.23 -5.00 9.38
N ASP A 38 -17.02 -5.84 8.73
CA ASP A 38 -17.19 -7.25 9.10
C ASP A 38 -16.17 -8.19 8.41
N TYR A 39 -15.26 -7.64 7.61
CA TYR A 39 -14.25 -8.45 6.94
C TYR A 39 -13.19 -8.92 7.94
N THR A 40 -12.88 -10.21 7.93
CA THR A 40 -11.82 -10.82 8.73
C THR A 40 -11.02 -11.81 7.88
N PHE A 41 -9.74 -11.92 8.17
CA PHE A 41 -8.85 -12.94 7.59
C PHE A 41 -8.81 -14.22 8.43
N ASP A 42 -9.29 -14.17 9.69
CA ASP A 42 -9.09 -15.22 10.69
C ASP A 42 -7.61 -15.59 10.86
N ALA A 43 -6.74 -14.60 10.67
CA ALA A 43 -5.29 -14.79 10.67
C ALA A 43 -4.77 -15.07 12.08
N ARG A 44 -3.82 -16.03 12.20
CA ARG A 44 -3.22 -16.44 13.47
C ARG A 44 -1.73 -16.58 13.30
N SER A 45 -0.96 -16.09 14.27
CA SER A 45 0.45 -16.39 14.36
C SER A 45 0.66 -17.84 14.81
N LEU A 46 1.46 -18.60 14.06
CA LEU A 46 1.86 -19.97 14.42
C LEU A 46 3.14 -20.00 15.25
N ARG A 47 3.80 -18.86 15.45
CA ARG A 47 5.04 -18.76 16.21
C ARG A 47 4.77 -18.46 17.67
N ASP A 48 5.73 -18.80 18.51
CA ASP A 48 5.70 -18.50 19.95
C ASP A 48 5.51 -16.98 20.17
N SER A 49 4.55 -16.62 20.99
CA SER A 49 4.24 -15.23 21.34
C SER A 49 5.36 -14.50 22.06
N SER A 50 6.32 -15.24 22.67
CA SER A 50 7.48 -14.67 23.36
C SER A 50 8.60 -14.22 22.40
N LEU A 51 8.57 -14.67 21.14
CA LEU A 51 9.59 -14.32 20.16
C LEU A 51 9.32 -12.92 19.61
N ARG A 52 10.38 -12.11 19.55
CA ARG A 52 10.31 -10.82 18.86
C ARG A 52 10.26 -11.03 17.36
N GLU A 53 9.26 -10.47 16.72
CA GLU A 53 9.07 -10.49 15.28
C GLU A 53 8.86 -9.08 14.73
N VAL A 54 9.65 -8.70 13.75
CA VAL A 54 9.52 -7.42 13.04
C VAL A 54 9.48 -7.69 11.55
N TYR A 55 8.42 -7.24 10.91
CA TYR A 55 8.29 -7.29 9.46
C TYR A 55 8.12 -5.88 8.90
N VAL A 56 8.78 -5.60 7.77
CA VAL A 56 8.70 -4.33 7.08
C VAL A 56 8.32 -4.58 5.62
N LEU A 57 7.16 -4.10 5.22
CA LEU A 57 6.72 -4.06 3.83
C LEU A 57 7.03 -2.67 3.26
N VAL A 58 7.95 -2.58 2.31
CA VAL A 58 8.22 -1.34 1.59
C VAL A 58 7.45 -1.35 0.28
N VAL A 59 6.46 -0.47 0.18
CA VAL A 59 5.68 -0.27 -1.04
C VAL A 59 6.37 0.81 -1.86
N GLY A 60 7.12 0.38 -2.90
CA GLY A 60 7.83 1.28 -3.80
C GLY A 60 6.88 1.98 -4.78
N GLU A 61 7.30 3.13 -5.27
CA GLU A 61 6.60 3.92 -6.29
C GLU A 61 7.52 4.12 -7.50
N THR A 62 6.94 4.19 -8.71
CA THR A 62 7.64 4.50 -9.99
C THR A 62 8.92 3.68 -10.27
N SER A 63 9.08 2.54 -9.64
CA SER A 63 10.29 1.72 -9.73
C SER A 63 10.20 0.70 -10.88
N ARG A 64 10.79 1.05 -12.03
CA ARG A 64 10.78 0.19 -13.21
C ARG A 64 11.81 -0.93 -13.10
N ALA A 65 11.37 -2.19 -13.20
CA ALA A 65 12.23 -3.37 -13.09
C ALA A 65 13.45 -3.35 -14.05
N LEU A 66 13.27 -2.84 -15.28
CA LEU A 66 14.37 -2.74 -16.26
C LEU A 66 15.47 -1.73 -15.88
N ASN A 67 15.23 -0.88 -14.90
CA ASN A 67 16.20 0.10 -14.40
C ASN A 67 16.89 -0.34 -13.10
N TRP A 68 16.70 -1.61 -12.71
CA TRP A 68 17.35 -2.19 -11.53
C TRP A 68 18.66 -2.89 -11.91
N GLN A 69 19.76 -2.54 -11.23
CA GLN A 69 21.05 -3.21 -11.38
C GLN A 69 20.94 -4.72 -11.13
N LEU A 70 20.14 -5.13 -10.14
CA LEU A 70 19.84 -6.54 -9.83
C LEU A 70 19.16 -7.28 -10.99
N ASN A 71 18.56 -6.55 -11.94
CA ASN A 71 17.98 -7.08 -13.19
C ASN A 71 18.94 -7.00 -14.39
N GLY A 72 20.20 -6.63 -14.17
CA GLY A 72 21.18 -6.48 -15.25
C GLY A 72 21.24 -5.09 -15.88
N TYR A 73 20.63 -4.06 -15.26
CA TYR A 73 20.79 -2.69 -15.71
C TYR A 73 22.26 -2.23 -15.53
N ALA A 74 22.82 -1.56 -16.55
CA ALA A 74 24.24 -1.21 -16.57
C ALA A 74 24.66 -0.11 -15.57
N ARG A 75 23.68 0.65 -15.04
CA ARG A 75 23.95 1.67 -14.02
C ARG A 75 23.75 1.11 -12.62
N GLU A 76 24.53 1.60 -11.68
CA GLU A 76 24.42 1.27 -10.26
C GLU A 76 23.21 1.97 -9.64
N THR A 77 22.01 1.35 -9.77
CA THR A 77 20.75 1.88 -9.22
C THR A 77 20.42 1.28 -7.86
N ASN A 78 21.00 0.12 -7.51
CA ASN A 78 20.78 -0.56 -6.23
C ASN A 78 22.12 -1.00 -5.60
N PRO A 79 23.15 -0.13 -5.46
CA PRO A 79 24.49 -0.56 -5.08
C PRO A 79 24.55 -1.18 -3.67
N LEU A 80 23.78 -0.64 -2.73
CA LEU A 80 23.73 -1.19 -1.36
C LEU A 80 22.97 -2.52 -1.31
N LEU A 81 21.83 -2.59 -1.98
CA LEU A 81 21.00 -3.78 -1.98
C LEU A 81 21.69 -4.96 -2.68
N SER A 82 22.46 -4.69 -3.74
CA SER A 82 23.21 -5.74 -4.46
C SER A 82 24.37 -6.32 -3.67
N GLN A 83 24.79 -5.69 -2.57
CA GLN A 83 25.83 -6.16 -1.66
C GLN A 83 25.27 -6.92 -0.45
N GLU A 84 23.96 -6.88 -0.23
CA GLU A 84 23.33 -7.54 0.91
C GLU A 84 23.25 -9.06 0.69
N PRO A 85 23.86 -9.88 1.58
CA PRO A 85 23.97 -11.33 1.37
C PRO A 85 22.63 -12.08 1.54
N ASN A 86 21.65 -11.46 2.21
CA ASN A 86 20.38 -12.09 2.54
C ASN A 86 19.22 -11.65 1.62
N VAL A 87 19.53 -11.08 0.46
CA VAL A 87 18.52 -10.63 -0.51
C VAL A 87 18.10 -11.79 -1.40
N THR A 88 16.80 -12.06 -1.45
CA THR A 88 16.18 -12.89 -2.48
C THR A 88 15.49 -11.99 -3.49
N PHE A 89 15.90 -12.11 -4.75
CA PHE A 89 15.41 -11.27 -5.82
C PHE A 89 14.39 -12.03 -6.70
N PHE A 90 13.23 -11.42 -6.95
CA PHE A 90 12.18 -11.95 -7.81
C PHE A 90 12.20 -11.25 -9.17
N GLY A 91 12.96 -11.79 -10.12
CA GLY A 91 13.21 -11.17 -11.43
C GLY A 91 12.01 -11.12 -12.40
N LYS A 92 10.91 -11.78 -12.07
CA LYS A 92 9.70 -11.88 -12.93
C LYS A 92 8.43 -11.43 -12.20
N SER A 93 8.53 -10.38 -11.40
CA SER A 93 7.36 -9.79 -10.76
C SER A 93 6.64 -8.85 -11.73
N ILE A 94 5.32 -8.98 -11.84
CA ILE A 94 4.47 -8.17 -12.71
C ILE A 94 3.42 -7.50 -11.84
N SER A 95 3.27 -6.19 -12.02
CA SER A 95 2.17 -5.44 -11.41
C SER A 95 0.88 -5.67 -12.20
N GLU A 96 -0.22 -5.95 -11.53
CA GLU A 96 -1.53 -6.18 -12.15
C GLU A 96 -2.20 -4.89 -12.67
N SER A 97 -1.64 -3.72 -12.35
CA SER A 97 -2.10 -2.43 -12.86
C SER A 97 -0.94 -1.48 -13.09
N ASN A 98 -1.12 -0.56 -14.02
CA ASN A 98 -0.18 0.52 -14.34
C ASN A 98 -0.47 1.82 -13.60
N THR A 99 -1.36 1.80 -12.63
CA THR A 99 -1.74 2.98 -11.85
C THR A 99 -1.68 2.68 -10.36
N THR A 100 -1.05 3.56 -9.59
CA THR A 100 -0.83 3.44 -8.15
C THR A 100 -2.12 3.18 -7.38
N HIS A 101 -3.20 3.90 -7.70
CA HIS A 101 -4.48 3.77 -7.00
C HIS A 101 -5.18 2.41 -7.18
N LYS A 102 -4.70 1.56 -8.09
CA LYS A 102 -5.14 0.17 -8.25
C LYS A 102 -4.06 -0.82 -7.82
N SER A 103 -2.82 -0.61 -8.26
CA SER A 103 -1.72 -1.57 -8.00
C SER A 103 -1.39 -1.69 -6.52
N VAL A 104 -1.35 -0.58 -5.79
CA VAL A 104 -1.03 -0.60 -4.35
C VAL A 104 -2.12 -1.30 -3.52
N PRO A 105 -3.42 -1.00 -3.68
CA PRO A 105 -4.46 -1.76 -3.02
C PRO A 105 -4.44 -3.26 -3.34
N MET A 106 -4.20 -3.66 -4.59
CA MET A 106 -4.05 -5.08 -4.94
C MET A 106 -2.81 -5.71 -4.28
N LEU A 107 -1.69 -4.98 -4.22
CA LEU A 107 -0.49 -5.43 -3.53
C LEU A 107 -0.72 -5.66 -2.03
N MET A 108 -1.55 -4.81 -1.41
CA MET A 108 -1.81 -4.82 0.03
C MET A 108 -2.98 -5.72 0.46
N SER A 109 -3.72 -6.32 -0.47
CA SER A 109 -4.90 -7.12 -0.18
C SER A 109 -4.89 -8.46 -0.91
N ALA A 110 -5.94 -9.26 -0.74
CA ALA A 110 -6.15 -10.50 -1.50
C ALA A 110 -6.81 -10.26 -2.87
N LEU A 111 -6.95 -9.00 -3.29
CA LEU A 111 -7.57 -8.64 -4.55
C LEU A 111 -6.60 -8.77 -5.71
N SER A 112 -7.16 -9.05 -6.87
CA SER A 112 -6.49 -9.10 -8.18
C SER A 112 -7.20 -8.16 -9.17
N ALA A 113 -6.67 -8.05 -10.39
CA ALA A 113 -7.34 -7.30 -11.45
C ALA A 113 -8.72 -7.89 -11.81
N GLU A 114 -8.96 -9.18 -11.56
CA GLU A 114 -10.22 -9.87 -11.89
C GLU A 114 -11.35 -9.51 -10.92
N ASN A 115 -11.03 -9.30 -9.65
CA ASN A 115 -12.02 -9.05 -8.58
C ASN A 115 -11.83 -7.70 -7.88
N PHE A 116 -11.15 -6.73 -8.51
CA PHE A 116 -10.91 -5.40 -7.92
C PHE A 116 -12.20 -4.64 -7.55
N ASN A 117 -13.32 -4.98 -8.16
CA ASN A 117 -14.64 -4.41 -7.81
C ASN A 117 -15.10 -4.77 -6.39
N GLU A 118 -14.51 -5.78 -5.75
CA GLU A 118 -14.81 -6.20 -4.38
C GLU A 118 -14.08 -5.37 -3.31
N ILE A 119 -13.29 -4.38 -3.73
CA ILE A 119 -12.42 -3.58 -2.84
C ILE A 119 -13.16 -2.92 -1.68
N ASN A 120 -14.41 -2.51 -1.89
CA ASN A 120 -15.22 -1.86 -0.85
C ASN A 120 -15.61 -2.80 0.30
N GLY A 121 -15.53 -4.12 0.09
CA GLY A 121 -15.78 -5.14 1.10
C GLY A 121 -14.50 -5.81 1.62
N SER A 122 -13.32 -5.35 1.22
CA SER A 122 -12.04 -5.98 1.53
C SER A 122 -11.25 -5.22 2.59
N LYS A 123 -10.29 -5.90 3.20
CA LYS A 123 -9.27 -5.35 4.10
C LYS A 123 -7.86 -5.64 3.58
N SER A 124 -6.89 -4.91 4.13
CA SER A 124 -5.48 -5.08 3.76
C SER A 124 -4.75 -6.11 4.63
N ILE A 125 -3.52 -6.42 4.22
CA ILE A 125 -2.57 -7.21 5.02
C ILE A 125 -2.35 -6.62 6.42
N ILE A 126 -2.57 -5.31 6.61
CA ILE A 126 -2.47 -4.66 7.92
C ILE A 126 -3.48 -5.28 8.89
N THR A 127 -4.74 -5.44 8.47
CA THR A 127 -5.75 -6.13 9.28
C THR A 127 -5.36 -7.58 9.58
N ALA A 128 -4.86 -8.33 8.59
CA ALA A 128 -4.40 -9.70 8.80
C ALA A 128 -3.26 -9.77 9.84
N MET A 129 -2.32 -8.85 9.80
CA MET A 129 -1.23 -8.79 10.77
C MET A 129 -1.73 -8.39 12.16
N LYS A 130 -2.73 -7.48 12.27
CA LYS A 130 -3.37 -7.17 13.55
C LYS A 130 -4.06 -8.38 14.16
N GLU A 131 -4.84 -9.13 13.38
CA GLU A 131 -5.47 -10.38 13.82
C GLU A 131 -4.43 -11.41 14.29
N ALA A 132 -3.26 -11.45 13.65
CA ALA A 132 -2.15 -12.30 14.06
C ALA A 132 -1.37 -11.79 15.29
N GLY A 133 -1.79 -10.68 15.90
CA GLY A 133 -1.25 -10.14 17.15
C GLY A 133 -0.07 -9.16 16.97
N PHE A 134 0.12 -8.61 15.78
CA PHE A 134 1.12 -7.57 15.53
C PHE A 134 0.57 -6.18 15.85
N HIS A 135 1.41 -5.35 16.45
CA HIS A 135 1.19 -3.90 16.44
C HIS A 135 1.61 -3.37 15.06
N THR A 136 0.76 -2.58 14.43
CA THR A 136 0.88 -2.24 13.02
C THR A 136 1.10 -0.75 12.80
N HIS A 137 1.99 -0.43 11.86
CA HIS A 137 2.36 0.93 11.50
C HIS A 137 2.20 1.15 10.01
N PHE A 138 1.60 2.26 9.62
CA PHE A 138 1.57 2.74 8.24
C PHE A 138 2.22 4.11 8.15
N PHE A 139 3.40 4.16 7.54
CA PHE A 139 4.13 5.40 7.31
C PHE A 139 4.18 5.70 5.84
N SER A 140 3.73 6.88 5.43
CA SER A 140 3.66 7.27 4.03
C SER A 140 4.38 8.57 3.76
N ASN A 141 5.15 8.60 2.67
CA ASN A 141 5.73 9.82 2.12
C ASN A 141 4.82 10.51 1.10
N GLN A 142 3.61 9.98 0.89
CA GLN A 142 2.57 10.62 0.09
C GLN A 142 1.52 11.27 0.99
N ALA A 143 0.96 12.40 0.55
CA ALA A 143 -0.12 13.05 1.27
C ALA A 143 -1.40 12.20 1.26
N PRO A 144 -2.25 12.28 2.31
CA PRO A 144 -3.57 11.68 2.30
C PRO A 144 -4.40 12.21 1.10
N ASN A 145 -5.03 11.32 0.35
CA ASN A 145 -5.70 11.66 -0.90
C ASN A 145 -7.07 10.99 -1.07
N ARG A 146 -7.61 10.40 -0.02
CA ARG A 146 -8.87 9.63 0.01
C ARG A 146 -8.89 8.46 -0.97
N SER A 147 -7.75 7.84 -1.22
CA SER A 147 -7.63 6.62 -2.00
C SER A 147 -7.78 5.37 -1.13
N TYR A 148 -7.96 4.21 -1.77
CA TYR A 148 -7.95 2.93 -1.06
C TYR A 148 -6.63 2.65 -0.34
N THR A 149 -5.51 3.18 -0.83
CA THR A 149 -4.21 3.11 -0.13
C THR A 149 -4.26 3.81 1.23
N GLU A 150 -4.88 4.99 1.29
CA GLU A 150 -5.08 5.71 2.55
C GLU A 150 -6.04 4.94 3.49
N PHE A 151 -7.14 4.39 2.96
CA PHE A 151 -8.08 3.63 3.78
C PHE A 151 -7.47 2.35 4.33
N PHE A 152 -6.68 1.64 3.53
CA PHE A 152 -5.91 0.49 4.01
C PHE A 152 -4.86 0.92 5.04
N GLY A 153 -4.17 2.05 4.82
CA GLY A 153 -3.25 2.62 5.80
C GLY A 153 -3.92 2.95 7.13
N ALA A 154 -5.17 3.45 7.09
CA ALA A 154 -5.96 3.78 8.28
C ALA A 154 -6.37 2.55 9.12
N GLU A 155 -6.17 1.33 8.62
CA GLU A 155 -6.33 0.10 9.41
C GLU A 155 -5.23 -0.08 10.46
N ALA A 156 -4.07 0.58 10.29
CA ALA A 156 -2.94 0.46 11.20
C ALA A 156 -3.20 1.11 12.57
N ASP A 157 -2.48 0.63 13.60
CA ASP A 157 -2.55 1.19 14.95
C ASP A 157 -1.87 2.56 15.03
N ASP A 158 -0.80 2.78 14.23
CA ASP A 158 -0.07 4.04 14.12
C ASP A 158 0.06 4.44 12.65
N VAL A 159 -0.45 5.64 12.33
CA VAL A 159 -0.47 6.16 10.96
C VAL A 159 0.27 7.51 10.93
N ARG A 160 1.27 7.63 10.05
CA ARG A 160 2.04 8.87 9.88
C ARG A 160 2.26 9.21 8.42
N TYR A 161 2.16 10.50 8.12
CA TYR A 161 2.43 11.06 6.80
C TYR A 161 3.53 12.11 6.90
N THR A 162 4.61 11.95 6.11
CA THR A 162 5.72 12.91 6.13
C THR A 162 5.26 14.29 5.64
N GLN A 163 4.33 14.32 4.68
CA GLN A 163 3.76 15.56 4.12
C GLN A 163 2.96 16.39 5.14
N LEU A 164 2.50 15.77 6.23
CA LEU A 164 1.81 16.45 7.33
C LEU A 164 2.76 16.80 8.48
N ALA A 165 3.97 16.24 8.48
CA ALA A 165 5.02 16.61 9.42
C ALA A 165 5.64 17.95 8.98
N ALA A 166 6.12 18.75 9.93
CA ALA A 166 6.80 20.02 9.64
C ALA A 166 8.23 19.75 9.12
N VAL A 167 8.32 19.05 7.98
CA VAL A 167 9.58 18.68 7.33
C VAL A 167 9.64 19.41 5.99
N GLU A 168 10.66 20.22 5.81
CA GLU A 168 10.94 20.86 4.52
C GLU A 168 11.52 19.80 3.57
N HIS A 169 10.84 19.52 2.44
CA HIS A 169 11.22 18.51 1.44
C HIS A 169 11.38 17.09 2.02
N PRO A 170 10.28 16.43 2.43
CA PRO A 170 10.34 15.10 2.99
C PRO A 170 10.79 14.06 1.95
N PHE A 171 11.86 13.33 2.26
CA PHE A 171 12.32 12.18 1.50
C PHE A 171 11.90 10.88 2.19
N ASP A 172 11.90 9.78 1.46
CA ASP A 172 11.50 8.46 1.98
C ASP A 172 12.30 8.02 3.22
N HIS A 173 13.56 8.45 3.36
CA HIS A 173 14.39 8.13 4.51
C HIS A 173 13.86 8.72 5.84
N GLU A 174 12.97 9.71 5.82
CA GLU A 174 12.34 10.23 7.04
C GLU A 174 11.52 9.15 7.74
N MET A 175 10.85 8.28 6.99
CA MET A 175 10.10 7.16 7.54
C MET A 175 11.02 6.19 8.30
N VAL A 176 12.27 6.03 7.86
CA VAL A 176 13.27 5.17 8.54
C VAL A 176 13.59 5.67 9.95
N LYS A 177 13.57 6.99 10.18
CA LYS A 177 13.77 7.58 11.51
C LYS A 177 12.64 7.17 12.46
N TRP A 178 11.40 7.14 11.95
CA TRP A 178 10.24 6.70 12.72
C TRP A 178 10.32 5.21 13.06
N VAL A 179 10.65 4.36 12.07
CA VAL A 179 10.86 2.92 12.31
C VAL A 179 11.93 2.69 13.38
N LYS A 180 13.10 3.36 13.26
CA LYS A 180 14.18 3.24 14.24
C LYS A 180 13.73 3.64 15.66
N LYS A 181 12.94 4.69 15.77
CA LYS A 181 12.41 5.16 17.04
C LYS A 181 11.48 4.12 17.68
N GLU A 182 10.51 3.59 16.91
CA GLU A 182 9.59 2.56 17.43
C GLU A 182 10.36 1.30 17.87
N LEU A 183 11.31 0.84 17.05
CA LEU A 183 12.15 -0.31 17.41
C LEU A 183 13.04 -0.09 18.62
N GLN A 184 13.52 1.15 18.86
CA GLN A 184 14.29 1.52 20.06
C GLN A 184 13.42 1.58 21.31
N ASP A 185 12.19 2.11 21.17
CA ASP A 185 11.21 2.17 22.27
C ASP A 185 10.78 0.77 22.73
N ASN A 186 10.89 -0.25 21.86
CA ASN A 186 10.70 -1.68 22.11
C ASN A 186 9.42 -2.01 22.91
N ARG A 187 8.32 -1.35 22.54
CA ARG A 187 7.03 -1.46 23.26
C ARG A 187 6.27 -2.74 22.95
N HIS A 188 6.49 -3.31 21.76
CA HIS A 188 5.76 -4.46 21.27
C HIS A 188 6.71 -5.58 20.83
N ALA A 189 6.37 -6.82 21.17
CA ALA A 189 7.16 -7.99 20.76
C ALA A 189 7.00 -8.29 19.27
N LYS A 190 5.82 -7.98 18.71
CA LYS A 190 5.50 -8.20 17.30
C LYS A 190 5.11 -6.88 16.65
N GLU A 191 5.85 -6.48 15.63
CA GLU A 191 5.63 -5.20 14.93
C GLU A 191 5.61 -5.44 13.42
N PHE A 192 4.65 -4.80 12.75
CA PHE A 192 4.53 -4.79 11.31
C PHE A 192 4.50 -3.36 10.78
N PHE A 193 5.44 -3.03 9.92
CA PHE A 193 5.54 -1.72 9.29
C PHE A 193 5.20 -1.79 7.81
N VAL A 194 4.37 -0.88 7.35
CA VAL A 194 4.17 -0.58 5.93
C VAL A 194 4.77 0.80 5.66
N LEU A 195 5.75 0.85 4.77
CA LEU A 195 6.42 2.09 4.34
C LEU A 195 6.02 2.38 2.90
N HIS A 196 5.15 3.38 2.71
CA HIS A 196 4.67 3.78 1.39
C HIS A 196 5.51 4.94 0.87
N THR A 197 6.37 4.68 -0.10
CA THR A 197 7.34 5.65 -0.63
C THR A 197 6.71 6.62 -1.61
N TYR A 198 7.44 7.71 -1.91
CA TYR A 198 7.02 8.67 -2.94
C TYR A 198 7.59 8.33 -4.31
N GLY A 199 8.81 7.77 -4.38
CA GLY A 199 9.55 7.42 -5.61
C GLY A 199 10.64 8.40 -5.98
#